data_9a1b391c40fdd7ca05af4b82af07fa18
#
_entry.id   9a1b391c40fdd7ca05af4b82af07fa18
#
_cell.length_a   1.000
_cell.length_b   1.000
_cell.length_c   1.000
_cell.angle_alpha   90.00
_cell.angle_beta   90.00
_cell.angle_gamma   90.00
#
_symmetry.space_group_name_H-M   'P 1'
#
loop_
_entity.id
_entity.type
_entity.pdbx_description
1 polymer ?
#
loop_
_entity_poly.entity_id
_entity_poly.type
_entity_poly.pdbx_seq_one_letter_code
_entity_poly.pdbx_strand_id
1 'polypeptide(L)'
;MEYRVFTSMLANRERIIKSIAELKVRLEVAEYNETGVKGISYTKTPMSHNPTLSALKRLELVDKVDDLKREINFLSQMIEETEIVLRRMPEELQNMLIEKYAKGMTYAEMGNKYGYTDAGMLYVLKKETEKYL
;
A
#
# COMPACT_ATOMS: atom_id res chain seq x y z
N MET A 1 -7.79 -0.50 14.90
CA MET A 1 -6.59 -1.11 14.26
C MET A 1 -5.74 -1.74 15.34
N GLU A 2 -5.19 -2.89 15.07
CA GLU A 2 -4.28 -3.54 16.01
C GLU A 2 -2.89 -2.88 15.98
N TYR A 3 -2.22 -2.85 17.12
CA TYR A 3 -0.87 -2.29 17.22
C TYR A 3 0.10 -2.93 16.23
N ARG A 4 0.05 -4.25 16.11
CA ARG A 4 0.93 -5.01 15.21
C ARG A 4 0.71 -4.61 13.74
N VAL A 5 -0.54 -4.43 13.34
CA VAL A 5 -0.88 -4.00 11.98
C VAL A 5 -0.42 -2.57 11.74
N PHE A 6 -0.67 -1.67 12.68
CA PHE A 6 -0.27 -0.27 12.59
C PHE A 6 1.26 -0.11 12.46
N THR A 7 2.02 -0.79 13.30
CA THR A 7 3.49 -0.72 13.26
C THR A 7 4.06 -1.37 12.02
N SER A 8 3.45 -2.45 11.54
CA SER A 8 3.83 -3.09 10.29
C SER A 8 3.62 -2.14 9.10
N MET A 9 2.52 -1.40 9.09
CA MET A 9 2.25 -0.39 8.06
C MET A 9 3.28 0.73 8.08
N LEU A 10 3.67 1.20 9.26
CA LEU A 10 4.72 2.21 9.39
C LEU A 10 6.07 1.69 8.89
N ALA A 11 6.43 0.47 9.25
CA ALA A 11 7.69 -0.14 8.84
C ALA A 11 7.77 -0.35 7.32
N ASN A 12 6.65 -0.65 6.68
CA ASN A 12 6.58 -0.97 5.26
C ASN A 12 6.03 0.18 4.41
N ARG A 13 5.82 1.35 4.98
CA ARG A 13 5.17 2.48 4.31
C ARG A 13 5.81 2.81 2.95
N GLU A 14 7.12 2.95 2.91
CA GLU A 14 7.82 3.26 1.66
C GLU A 14 7.67 2.15 0.63
N ARG A 15 7.75 0.90 1.07
CA ARG A 15 7.56 -0.27 0.20
C ARG A 15 6.15 -0.29 -0.38
N ILE A 16 5.15 0.01 0.44
CA ILE A 16 3.75 0.05 0.02
C ILE A 16 3.53 1.18 -0.99
N ILE A 17 4.10 2.36 -0.75
CA ILE A 17 4.01 3.49 -1.66
C ILE A 17 4.64 3.14 -3.02
N LYS A 18 5.80 2.48 -3.02
CA LYS A 18 6.44 1.99 -4.25
C LYS A 18 5.58 0.96 -4.97
N SER A 19 4.98 0.05 -4.21
CA SER A 19 4.07 -0.95 -4.78
C SER A 19 2.86 -0.30 -5.44
N ILE A 20 2.28 0.72 -4.82
CA ILE A 20 1.18 1.48 -5.41
C ILE A 20 1.61 2.13 -6.72
N ALA A 21 2.79 2.74 -6.76
CA ALA A 21 3.31 3.36 -7.98
C ALA A 21 3.51 2.34 -9.10
N GLU A 22 4.07 1.17 -8.79
CA GLU A 22 4.24 0.09 -9.76
C GLU A 22 2.90 -0.44 -10.26
N LEU A 23 1.92 -0.61 -9.37
CA LEU A 23 0.58 -1.05 -9.75
C LEU A 23 -0.11 -0.04 -10.65
N LYS A 24 0.07 1.26 -10.40
CA LYS A 24 -0.47 2.31 -11.27
C LYS A 24 0.12 2.25 -12.67
N VAL A 25 1.42 1.99 -12.79
CA VAL A 25 2.05 1.79 -14.11
C VAL A 25 1.49 0.56 -14.80
N ARG A 26 1.34 -0.55 -14.09
CA ARG A 26 0.73 -1.77 -14.63
C ARG A 26 -0.71 -1.53 -15.08
N LEU A 27 -1.44 -0.71 -14.31
CA LEU A 27 -2.80 -0.35 -14.66
C LEU A 27 -2.86 0.45 -15.96
N GLU A 28 -1.99 1.43 -16.13
CA GLU A 28 -1.89 2.21 -17.37
C GLU A 28 -1.61 1.32 -18.58
N VAL A 29 -0.67 0.38 -18.42
CA VAL A 29 -0.34 -0.58 -19.49
C VAL A 29 -1.54 -1.48 -19.79
N ALA A 30 -2.23 -1.96 -18.77
CA ALA A 30 -3.39 -2.84 -18.94
C ALA A 30 -4.55 -2.10 -19.63
N GLU A 31 -4.80 -0.85 -19.25
CA GLU A 31 -5.82 -0.01 -19.88
C GLU A 31 -5.48 0.28 -21.34
N TYR A 32 -4.23 0.56 -21.62
CA TYR A 32 -3.76 0.74 -22.99
C TYR A 32 -3.95 -0.53 -23.83
N ASN A 33 -3.61 -1.69 -23.30
CA ASN A 33 -3.79 -2.97 -23.96
C ASN A 33 -5.26 -3.26 -24.23
N GLU A 34 -6.14 -2.96 -23.28
CA GLU A 34 -7.58 -3.10 -23.45
C GLU A 34 -8.08 -2.23 -24.60
N THR A 35 -7.69 -0.96 -24.62
CA THR A 35 -8.03 -0.03 -25.68
C THR A 35 -7.43 -0.44 -27.01
N GLY A 36 -6.19 -0.88 -27.02
CA GLY A 36 -5.50 -1.36 -28.21
C GLY A 36 -6.17 -2.58 -28.81
N VAL A 37 -6.59 -3.53 -27.99
CA VAL A 37 -7.33 -4.71 -28.47
C VAL A 37 -8.66 -4.31 -29.10
N LYS A 38 -9.37 -3.40 -28.48
CA LYS A 38 -10.63 -2.87 -29.06
C LYS A 38 -10.38 -2.18 -30.39
N GLY A 39 -9.36 -1.35 -30.50
CA GLY A 39 -9.00 -0.66 -31.72
C GLY A 39 -8.57 -1.60 -32.84
N ILE A 40 -7.74 -2.56 -32.52
CA ILE A 40 -7.23 -3.53 -33.48
C ILE A 40 -8.35 -4.42 -34.01
N SER A 41 -9.25 -4.87 -33.19
CA SER A 41 -10.36 -5.71 -33.59
C SER A 41 -11.30 -5.04 -34.57
N TYR A 42 -11.29 -3.71 -34.63
CA TYR A 42 -12.13 -2.97 -35.55
C TYR A 42 -11.56 -2.85 -36.95
N THR A 43 -10.26 -2.73 -37.06
CA THR A 43 -9.63 -2.30 -38.30
C THR A 43 -8.99 -3.41 -39.08
N LYS A 44 -8.81 -4.57 -38.50
CA LYS A 44 -8.05 -5.64 -39.14
C LYS A 44 -8.85 -6.88 -39.30
N THR A 45 -8.73 -7.37 -40.45
CA THR A 45 -9.02 -8.72 -40.85
C THR A 45 -10.23 -9.34 -40.18
N PRO A 46 -11.32 -9.18 -40.79
CA PRO A 46 -12.48 -9.91 -40.37
C PRO A 46 -12.33 -11.42 -40.51
N MET A 47 -11.28 -11.87 -41.10
CA MET A 47 -11.28 -13.21 -41.58
C MET A 47 -10.90 -14.27 -40.61
N SER A 48 -10.12 -14.21 -39.79
CA SER A 48 -9.65 -15.36 -39.04
C SER A 48 -10.02 -15.31 -37.58
N HIS A 49 -10.89 -14.44 -37.22
CA HIS A 49 -11.17 -14.26 -35.81
C HIS A 49 -12.26 -15.17 -35.33
N ASN A 50 -11.92 -15.90 -34.29
CA ASN A 50 -12.88 -16.55 -33.46
C ASN A 50 -13.47 -15.47 -32.53
N PRO A 51 -14.75 -15.04 -32.70
CA PRO A 51 -15.34 -14.02 -31.86
C PRO A 51 -15.33 -14.38 -30.38
N THR A 52 -15.48 -15.63 -30.05
CA THR A 52 -15.45 -16.15 -28.69
C THR A 52 -14.08 -15.93 -28.05
N LEU A 53 -13.02 -16.20 -28.77
CA LEU A 53 -11.66 -16.03 -28.29
C LEU A 53 -11.34 -14.56 -28.06
N SER A 54 -11.76 -13.66 -28.95
CA SER A 54 -11.60 -12.22 -28.79
C SER A 54 -12.37 -11.69 -27.59
N ALA A 55 -13.58 -12.18 -27.40
CA ALA A 55 -14.40 -11.80 -26.25
C ALA A 55 -13.78 -12.25 -24.94
N LEU A 56 -13.27 -13.49 -24.86
CA LEU A 56 -12.59 -14.01 -23.70
C LEU A 56 -11.34 -13.20 -23.37
N LYS A 57 -10.56 -12.86 -24.38
CA LYS A 57 -9.36 -12.05 -24.20
C LYS A 57 -9.67 -10.66 -23.64
N ARG A 58 -10.75 -10.03 -24.10
CA ARG A 58 -11.23 -8.75 -23.58
C ARG A 58 -11.65 -8.86 -22.11
N LEU A 59 -12.38 -9.93 -21.78
CA LEU A 59 -12.80 -10.19 -20.41
C LEU A 59 -11.61 -10.37 -19.48
N GLU A 60 -10.58 -11.08 -19.90
CA GLU A 60 -9.36 -11.24 -19.13
C GLU A 60 -8.68 -9.90 -18.87
N LEU A 61 -8.62 -9.02 -19.86
CA LEU A 61 -8.03 -7.70 -19.71
C LEU A 61 -8.85 -6.79 -18.80
N VAL A 62 -10.17 -6.84 -18.91
CA VAL A 62 -11.06 -6.08 -18.03
C VAL A 62 -10.93 -6.55 -16.58
N ASP A 63 -10.90 -7.85 -16.36
CA ASP A 63 -10.73 -8.43 -15.03
C ASP A 63 -9.37 -8.02 -14.43
N LYS A 64 -8.33 -8.02 -15.24
CA LYS A 64 -6.99 -7.59 -14.81
C LYS A 64 -6.99 -6.11 -14.40
N VAL A 65 -7.63 -5.24 -15.16
CA VAL A 65 -7.76 -3.82 -14.85
C VAL A 65 -8.52 -3.65 -13.53
N ASP A 66 -9.63 -4.34 -13.36
CA ASP A 66 -10.43 -4.26 -12.14
C ASP A 66 -9.67 -4.75 -10.91
N ASP A 67 -8.93 -5.84 -11.02
CA ASP A 67 -8.11 -6.38 -9.95
C ASP A 67 -7.01 -5.40 -9.54
N LEU A 68 -6.34 -4.78 -10.50
CA LEU A 68 -5.32 -3.76 -10.24
C LEU A 68 -5.91 -2.55 -9.52
N LYS A 69 -7.07 -2.08 -9.96
CA LYS A 69 -7.77 -0.96 -9.30
C LYS A 69 -8.13 -1.28 -7.86
N ARG A 70 -8.64 -2.49 -7.59
CA ARG A 70 -8.98 -2.93 -6.23
C ARG A 70 -7.76 -2.96 -5.34
N GLU A 71 -6.65 -3.51 -5.84
CA GLU A 71 -5.42 -3.60 -5.08
C GLU A 71 -4.85 -2.22 -4.76
N ILE A 72 -4.83 -1.31 -5.74
CA ILE A 72 -4.40 0.07 -5.54
C ILE A 72 -5.27 0.76 -4.49
N ASN A 73 -6.59 0.63 -4.58
CA ASN A 73 -7.51 1.22 -3.61
C ASN A 73 -7.32 0.66 -2.21
N PHE A 74 -7.15 -0.63 -2.09
CA PHE A 74 -6.92 -1.29 -0.80
C PHE A 74 -5.64 -0.78 -0.13
N LEU A 75 -4.53 -0.76 -0.85
CA LEU A 75 -3.25 -0.29 -0.32
C LEU A 75 -3.29 1.21 -0.01
N SER A 76 -3.93 2.00 -0.85
CA SER A 76 -4.08 3.44 -0.65
C SER A 76 -4.91 3.74 0.61
N GLN A 77 -5.99 3.00 0.85
CA GLN A 77 -6.78 3.13 2.06
C GLN A 77 -6.01 2.76 3.30
N MET A 78 -5.21 1.71 3.25
CA MET A 78 -4.37 1.32 4.39
C MET A 78 -3.38 2.42 4.76
N ILE A 79 -2.73 3.02 3.78
CA ILE A 79 -1.81 4.15 3.99
C ILE A 79 -2.56 5.33 4.61
N GLU A 80 -3.71 5.68 4.05
CA GLU A 80 -4.52 6.80 4.52
C GLU A 80 -4.98 6.61 5.97
N GLU A 81 -5.50 5.44 6.31
CA GLU A 81 -5.92 5.12 7.67
C GLU A 81 -4.76 5.23 8.66
N THR A 82 -3.59 4.72 8.27
CA THR A 82 -2.38 4.81 9.10
C THR A 82 -1.97 6.26 9.33
N GLU A 83 -2.01 7.09 8.30
CA GLU A 83 -1.69 8.51 8.41
C GLU A 83 -2.69 9.27 9.27
N ILE A 84 -3.98 8.97 9.16
CA ILE A 84 -5.01 9.58 9.98
C ILE A 84 -4.78 9.26 11.46
N VAL A 85 -4.51 8.02 11.79
CA VAL A 85 -4.23 7.60 13.16
C VAL A 85 -2.97 8.29 13.68
N LEU A 86 -1.91 8.33 12.87
CA LEU A 86 -0.65 8.97 13.24
C LEU A 86 -0.83 10.46 13.55
N ARG A 87 -1.62 11.16 12.76
CA ARG A 87 -1.89 12.59 12.96
C ARG A 87 -2.67 12.89 14.25
N ARG A 88 -3.41 11.92 14.77
CA ARG A 88 -4.13 12.08 16.04
C ARG A 88 -3.22 12.01 17.25
N MET A 89 -2.01 11.51 17.07
CA MET A 89 -1.04 11.33 18.15
C MET A 89 -0.27 12.61 18.45
N PRO A 90 0.21 12.80 19.69
CA PRO A 90 1.14 13.88 20.00
C PRO A 90 2.40 13.80 19.13
N GLU A 91 2.98 14.93 18.82
CA GLU A 91 4.17 15.01 17.95
C GLU A 91 5.32 14.15 18.45
N GLU A 92 5.57 14.15 19.76
CA GLU A 92 6.61 13.31 20.35
C GLU A 92 6.39 11.83 20.07
N LEU A 93 5.16 11.36 20.21
CA LEU A 93 4.81 9.96 19.95
C LEU A 93 4.94 9.64 18.46
N GLN A 94 4.53 10.55 17.57
CA GLN A 94 4.73 10.40 16.13
C GLN A 94 6.20 10.24 15.80
N ASN A 95 7.05 11.07 16.38
CA ASN A 95 8.50 11.00 16.15
C ASN A 95 9.10 9.68 16.63
N MET A 96 8.69 9.22 17.81
CA MET A 96 9.12 7.93 18.34
C MET A 96 8.77 6.77 17.42
N LEU A 97 7.54 6.75 16.92
CA LEU A 97 7.07 5.71 16.01
C LEU A 97 7.82 5.73 14.68
N ILE A 98 8.05 6.91 14.12
CA ILE A 98 8.80 7.07 12.88
C ILE A 98 10.25 6.62 13.07
N GLU A 99 10.89 7.03 14.15
CA GLU A 99 12.27 6.62 14.44
C GLU A 99 12.39 5.11 14.60
N LYS A 100 11.45 4.48 15.29
CA LYS A 100 11.49 3.04 15.52
C LYS A 100 11.19 2.24 14.26
N TYR A 101 10.11 2.55 13.59
CA TYR A 101 9.59 1.70 12.52
C TYR A 101 9.98 2.15 11.11
N ALA A 102 10.09 3.44 10.87
CA ALA A 102 10.50 3.94 9.57
C ALA A 102 12.02 4.05 9.43
N LYS A 103 12.70 4.52 10.48
CA LYS A 103 14.16 4.69 10.48
C LYS A 103 14.93 3.49 11.03
N GLY A 104 14.25 2.54 11.64
CA GLY A 104 14.86 1.30 12.12
C GLY A 104 15.70 1.42 13.37
N MET A 105 15.50 2.43 14.21
CA MET A 105 16.21 2.56 15.47
C MET A 105 15.87 1.39 16.41
N THR A 106 16.87 0.93 17.16
CA THR A 106 16.65 -0.10 18.16
C THR A 106 16.02 0.48 19.42
N TYR A 107 15.38 -0.36 20.23
CA TYR A 107 14.87 0.08 21.52
C TYR A 107 15.97 0.58 22.44
N ALA A 108 17.17 0.04 22.36
CA ALA A 108 18.31 0.52 23.11
C ALA A 108 18.69 1.95 22.73
N GLU A 109 18.77 2.25 21.45
CA GLU A 109 19.05 3.59 20.95
C GLU A 109 17.96 4.58 21.34
N MET A 110 16.71 4.17 21.20
CA MET A 110 15.57 5.01 21.58
C MET A 110 15.51 5.24 23.08
N GLY A 111 15.78 4.21 23.88
CA GLY A 111 15.84 4.31 25.33
C GLY A 111 16.88 5.32 25.78
N ASN A 112 18.06 5.30 25.17
CA ASN A 112 19.12 6.27 25.45
C ASN A 112 18.69 7.70 25.09
N LYS A 113 18.00 7.87 23.97
CA LYS A 113 17.55 9.17 23.51
C LYS A 113 16.43 9.76 24.40
N TYR A 114 15.48 8.92 24.81
CA TYR A 114 14.29 9.37 25.54
C TYR A 114 14.34 9.10 27.04
N GLY A 115 15.40 8.50 27.55
CA GLY A 115 15.58 8.26 28.98
C GLY A 115 14.88 7.04 29.52
N TYR A 116 14.69 6.00 28.72
CA TYR A 116 14.08 4.74 29.14
C TYR A 116 15.04 3.57 28.99
N THR A 117 14.75 2.49 29.70
CA THR A 117 15.39 1.18 29.41
C THR A 117 14.78 0.58 28.14
N ASP A 118 15.41 -0.44 27.60
CA ASP A 118 14.90 -1.13 26.40
C ASP A 118 13.46 -1.62 26.59
N ALA A 119 13.23 -2.34 27.69
CA ALA A 119 11.91 -2.85 28.05
C ALA A 119 10.92 -1.72 28.35
N GLY A 120 11.38 -0.66 29.02
CA GLY A 120 10.58 0.51 29.32
C GLY A 120 10.15 1.25 28.06
N MET A 121 11.06 1.39 27.11
CA MET A 121 10.77 2.03 25.82
C MET A 121 9.72 1.26 25.03
N LEU A 122 9.86 -0.05 24.94
CA LEU A 122 8.88 -0.93 24.30
C LEU A 122 7.50 -0.78 24.93
N TYR A 123 7.46 -0.82 26.28
CA TYR A 123 6.21 -0.72 27.03
C TYR A 123 5.52 0.63 26.81
N VAL A 124 6.26 1.72 26.94
CA VAL A 124 5.74 3.08 26.77
C VAL A 124 5.23 3.29 25.35
N LEU A 125 6.02 2.89 24.36
CA LEU A 125 5.64 3.06 22.98
C LEU A 125 4.35 2.32 22.65
N LYS A 126 4.24 1.07 23.07
CA LYS A 126 3.04 0.26 22.86
C LYS A 126 1.83 0.84 23.59
N LYS A 127 1.98 1.15 24.85
CA LYS A 127 0.88 1.65 25.70
C LYS A 127 0.35 2.99 25.20
N GLU A 128 1.23 3.93 24.90
CA GLU A 128 0.82 5.25 24.43
C GLU A 128 0.19 5.17 23.03
N THR A 129 0.73 4.34 22.16
CA THR A 129 0.18 4.15 20.82
C THR A 129 -1.21 3.53 20.85
N GLU A 130 -1.43 2.52 21.68
CA GLU A 130 -2.72 1.84 21.79
C GLU A 130 -3.87 2.76 22.17
N LYS A 131 -3.59 3.86 22.86
CA LYS A 131 -4.61 4.86 23.22
C LYS A 131 -5.28 5.49 22.00
N TYR A 132 -4.61 5.50 20.84
CA TYR A 132 -5.08 6.15 19.64
C TYR A 132 -5.58 5.15 18.58
N LEU A 133 -5.39 3.88 18.82
CA LEU A 133 -5.87 2.83 17.92
C LEU A 133 -7.30 2.42 18.25
#